data_5ae0dec3a3ed62e77f6c56ca681e5a0f
#
_entry.id   5ae0dec3a3ed62e77f6c56ca681e5a0f
#
_cell.length_a   1.000
_cell.length_b   1.000
_cell.length_c   1.000
_cell.angle_alpha   90.00
_cell.angle_beta   90.00
_cell.angle_gamma   90.00
#
_symmetry.space_group_name_H-M   'P 1'
#
loop_
_entity.id
_entity.type
_entity.pdbx_description
1 polymer ?
#
loop_
_entity_poly.entity_id
_entity_poly.type
_entity_poly.pdbx_seq_one_letter_code
_entity_poly.pdbx_strand_id
1 'polypeptide(L)' 'FTTSISGVCFYTDDIDSVYKNLIENHVECLSEPQHLDFRADGFWERRAFYFRNPDEIILEMMQPL' A
#
# COMPACT_ATOMS: atom_id res chain seq x y z
N PHE A 1 14.38 16.97 -4.47
CA PHE A 1 13.01 16.50 -4.24
C PHE A 1 13.01 15.42 -3.18
N THR A 2 12.15 15.56 -2.19
CA THR A 2 12.01 14.58 -1.12
C THR A 2 10.57 14.09 -1.06
N THR A 3 10.35 12.80 -1.24
CA THR A 3 9.05 12.19 -1.05
C THR A 3 8.88 11.82 0.42
N SER A 4 7.79 12.29 1.01
CA SER A 4 7.49 12.01 2.41
C SER A 4 6.64 10.76 2.53
N ILE A 5 6.97 9.88 3.48
CA ILE A 5 6.10 8.80 3.89
C ILE A 5 5.21 9.38 4.97
N SER A 6 3.91 9.43 4.70
CA SER A 6 2.97 10.11 5.59
C SER A 6 2.68 9.36 6.88
N GLY A 7 2.92 8.06 6.92
CA GLY A 7 2.48 7.21 8.01
C GLY A 7 1.00 6.88 7.97
N VAL A 8 0.27 7.38 6.96
CA VAL A 8 -1.15 7.05 6.78
C VAL A 8 -1.26 5.70 6.10
N CYS A 9 -2.04 4.82 6.70
CA CYS A 9 -2.28 3.48 6.18
C CYS A 9 -3.78 3.27 6.00
N PHE A 10 -4.18 2.84 4.83
CA PHE A 10 -5.55 2.46 4.53
C PHE A 10 -5.68 0.95 4.57
N TYR A 11 -6.84 0.48 4.99
CA TYR A 11 -7.13 -0.95 5.10
C TYR A 11 -8.19 -1.33 4.09
N THR A 12 -8.07 -2.52 3.51
CA THR A 12 -9.06 -3.08 2.61
C THR A 12 -9.16 -4.59 2.84
N ASP A 13 -10.27 -5.17 2.42
CA ASP A 13 -10.45 -6.63 2.38
C ASP A 13 -10.24 -7.19 0.97
N ASP A 14 -9.87 -6.34 0.00
CA ASP A 14 -9.62 -6.76 -1.39
C ASP A 14 -8.56 -5.87 -2.02
N ILE A 15 -7.32 -6.10 -1.64
CA ILE A 15 -6.20 -5.26 -2.06
C ILE A 15 -5.95 -5.33 -3.57
N ASP A 16 -6.23 -6.48 -4.20
CA ASP A 16 -5.98 -6.63 -5.64
C ASP A 16 -6.93 -5.75 -6.44
N SER A 17 -8.21 -5.67 -6.04
CA SER A 17 -9.17 -4.78 -6.67
C SER A 17 -8.81 -3.31 -6.48
N VAL A 18 -8.35 -2.95 -5.29
CA VAL A 18 -7.91 -1.57 -5.01
C VAL A 18 -6.72 -1.22 -5.87
N TYR A 19 -5.73 -2.09 -5.96
CA TYR A 19 -4.55 -1.86 -6.77
C TYR A 19 -4.92 -1.64 -8.24
N LYS A 20 -5.75 -2.54 -8.78
CA LYS A 20 -6.20 -2.44 -10.16
C LYS A 20 -6.93 -1.12 -10.42
N ASN A 21 -7.82 -0.73 -9.51
CA ASN A 21 -8.57 0.51 -9.62
C ASN A 21 -7.64 1.74 -9.61
N LEU A 22 -6.64 1.75 -8.75
CA LEU A 22 -5.67 2.84 -8.70
C LEU A 22 -4.88 2.93 -10.00
N ILE A 23 -4.43 1.80 -10.55
CA ILE A 23 -3.70 1.78 -11.82
C ILE A 23 -4.59 2.30 -12.96
N GLU A 24 -5.85 1.90 -13.01
CA GLU A 24 -6.79 2.36 -14.03
C GLU A 24 -7.06 3.86 -13.95
N ASN A 25 -6.93 4.45 -12.76
CA ASN A 25 -7.10 5.88 -12.53
C ASN A 25 -5.78 6.64 -12.58
N HIS A 26 -4.72 6.03 -13.11
CA HIS A 26 -3.41 6.66 -13.31
C HIS A 26 -2.73 7.10 -12.00
N VAL A 27 -3.03 6.43 -10.91
CA VAL A 27 -2.33 6.65 -9.64
C VAL A 27 -0.99 5.94 -9.70
N GLU A 28 0.07 6.63 -9.28
CA GLU A 28 1.40 6.04 -9.25
C GLU A 28 1.51 5.07 -8.08
N CYS A 29 1.56 3.77 -8.39
CA CYS A 29 1.81 2.73 -7.40
C CYS A 29 3.30 2.37 -7.44
N LEU A 30 3.94 2.36 -6.28
CA LEU A 30 5.39 2.13 -6.19
C LEU A 30 5.76 0.66 -6.37
N SER A 31 4.80 -0.23 -6.13
CA SER A 31 4.98 -1.67 -6.31
C SER A 31 3.61 -2.32 -6.46
N GLU A 32 3.61 -3.59 -6.90
CA GLU A 32 2.43 -4.43 -6.78
C GLU A 32 2.21 -4.82 -5.32
N PRO A 33 0.99 -5.26 -4.93
CA PRO A 33 0.76 -5.76 -3.58
C PRO A 33 1.76 -6.85 -3.21
N GLN A 34 2.48 -6.63 -2.12
CA GLN A 34 3.51 -7.55 -1.63
C GLN A 34 2.98 -8.32 -0.43
N HIS A 35 3.31 -9.60 -0.37
CA HIS A 35 3.00 -10.41 0.81
C HIS A 35 4.09 -10.18 1.86
N LEU A 36 3.67 -9.70 3.02
CA LEU A 36 4.57 -9.41 4.13
C LEU A 36 4.24 -10.33 5.29
N ASP A 37 5.24 -11.07 5.74
CA ASP A 37 5.11 -12.00 6.85
C ASP A 37 6.20 -11.73 7.88
N PHE A 38 5.86 -10.93 8.87
CA PHE A 38 6.76 -10.59 9.97
C PHE A 38 6.30 -11.18 11.30
N ARG A 39 5.62 -12.35 11.27
CA ARG A 39 5.09 -12.99 12.48
C ARG A 39 6.19 -13.30 13.49
N ALA A 40 7.38 -13.64 13.00
CA ALA A 40 8.53 -13.90 13.86
C ALA A 40 8.95 -12.67 14.68
N ASP A 41 8.63 -11.46 14.19
CA ASP A 41 8.94 -10.20 14.86
C ASP A 41 7.73 -9.63 15.61
N GLY A 42 6.66 -10.42 15.76
CA GLY A 42 5.46 -9.98 16.47
C GLY A 42 4.44 -9.24 15.64
N PHE A 43 4.64 -9.14 14.33
CA PHE A 43 3.69 -8.52 13.43
C PHE A 43 2.81 -9.58 12.77
N TRP A 44 1.59 -9.16 12.37
CA TRP A 44 0.70 -10.07 11.66
C TRP A 44 1.05 -10.13 10.18
N GLU A 45 0.64 -11.23 9.55
CA GLU A 45 0.77 -11.42 8.12
C GLU A 45 -0.19 -10.49 7.37
N ARG A 46 0.29 -9.87 6.29
CA ARG A 46 -0.52 -8.95 5.51
C ARG A 46 -0.01 -8.84 4.09
N ARG A 47 -0.84 -8.27 3.21
CA ARG A 47 -0.41 -7.82 1.90
C ARG A 47 -0.49 -6.29 1.89
N ALA A 48 0.46 -5.65 1.24
CA ALA A 48 0.53 -4.20 1.23
C ALA A 48 1.24 -3.68 0.00
N PHE A 49 0.91 -2.47 -0.39
CA PHE A 49 1.68 -1.72 -1.39
C PHE A 49 1.63 -0.24 -1.05
N TYR A 50 2.57 0.50 -1.62
CA TYR A 50 2.64 1.95 -1.46
C TYR A 50 2.25 2.63 -2.75
N PHE A 51 1.58 3.75 -2.64
CA PHE A 51 1.20 4.56 -3.78
C PHE A 51 1.40 6.03 -3.43
N ARG A 52 1.52 6.86 -4.47
CA ARG A 52 1.79 8.28 -4.30
C ARG A 52 0.57 9.08 -4.72
N ASN A 53 0.14 10.01 -3.85
CA ASN A 53 -0.95 10.91 -4.20
C ASN A 53 -0.43 12.09 -5.06
N PRO A 54 -1.35 12.94 -5.61
CA PRO A 54 -0.91 14.08 -6.43
C PRO A 54 0.00 15.08 -5.71
N ASP A 55 -0.03 15.11 -4.38
CA ASP A 55 0.84 15.97 -3.57
C ASP A 55 2.19 15.30 -3.25
N GLU A 56 2.48 14.18 -3.90
CA GLU A 56 3.73 13.41 -3.75
C GLU A 56 3.94 12.85 -2.36
N ILE A 57 2.85 12.60 -1.64
CA ILE A 57 2.88 11.94 -0.34
C ILE A 57 2.67 10.45 -0.56
N ILE A 58 3.54 9.64 0.05
CA ILE A 58 3.45 8.18 -0.04
C ILE A 58 2.47 7.67 1.00
N LEU A 59 1.51 6.89 0.54
CA LEU A 59 0.46 6.28 1.35
C LEU A 59 0.57 4.76 1.24
N GLU A 60 0.13 4.06 2.27
CA GLU A 60 0.13 2.60 2.28
C GLU A 60 -1.29 2.06 2.20
N MET A 61 -1.49 1.05 1.37
CA MET A 61 -2.72 0.26 1.34
C MET A 61 -2.38 -1.13 1.89
N MET A 62 -3.21 -1.64 2.79
CA MET A 62 -2.93 -2.88 3.49
C MET A 62 -4.16 -3.76 3.56
N GLN A 63 -3.95 -5.05 3.40
CA GLN A 63 -4.96 -6.08 3.66
C GLN A 63 -4.41 -7.05 4.70
N PRO A 64 -4.94 -7.05 5.92
CA PRO A 64 -4.58 -8.06 6.92
C PRO A 64 -5.05 -9.43 6.47
N LEU A 65 -4.24 -10.44 6.70
CA LEU A 65 -4.56 -11.83 6.37
C LEU A 65 -4.87 -12.64 7.59
#